data_0e9880d2a5b237e26a563f42263fd5ff
#
_entry.id   0e9880d2a5b237e26a563f42263fd5ff
#
_cell.length_a   1.000
_cell.length_b   1.000
_cell.length_c   1.000
_cell.angle_alpha   90.00
_cell.angle_beta   90.00
_cell.angle_gamma   90.00
#
_symmetry.space_group_name_H-M   'P 1'
#
loop_
_entity.id
_entity.type
_entity.pdbx_description
1 polymer ?
#
loop_
_entity_poly.entity_id
_entity_poly.type
_entity_poly.pdbx_seq_one_letter_code
_entity_poly.pdbx_strand_id
1 'polypeptide(L)'
;MPYIVSVYAREVLDSRGNPTVECEVTTESGAFGRAIVPSGASTGEREALELRDGDKARYGGKGVLTAVANVNEKIAPKIIGMDVTEQSAIDKVMLDLDGTPFKSNLGANATLAVSLACARAAADFYGEPLYKYIGGANAKVLPVPMMNVLNGGKHADSAADCQEYMIMPVGAKSIHEAVRMGAEVFHALKTVLKKYGYNTAVGDEGGYAPSSLPNGKGPLETLGNEGPLELMTEAVEAAGYKLGTDICFAMDPASSEFYDEKKGVYVLKRSGEGEKTSEEMIDMYEKWTEKYPLISLEDGLAENDWEGWQKLRERLGDKIQLVGDDLFVTNTTFIKKGIELKAANAVLIKLNQIGTLTETLDAIEMAKEAGWTAVVSHRSGESEDTTIADLVVGVNAGQIKTGSMSRTDRIAKYNQLMRIEEELGPVAQYRGKKAFYNVKALSQDAPAAAKKPAAKKAAAKKPAAKKTAGKKKAK
;
A
#
# COMPACT_ATOMS: atom_id res chain seq x y z
N MET A 1 -20.42 -21.62 -24.73
CA MET A 1 -20.21 -22.40 -23.48
C MET A 1 -19.01 -21.83 -22.73
N PRO A 2 -18.91 -21.96 -21.41
CA PRO A 2 -17.82 -21.35 -20.63
C PRO A 2 -16.51 -22.16 -20.66
N TYR A 3 -16.41 -23.17 -21.51
CA TYR A 3 -15.23 -24.03 -21.55
C TYR A 3 -14.02 -23.33 -22.16
N ILE A 4 -12.87 -23.44 -21.49
CA ILE A 4 -11.61 -22.89 -21.94
C ILE A 4 -11.15 -23.60 -23.21
N VAL A 5 -10.91 -22.86 -24.30
CA VAL A 5 -10.40 -23.41 -25.56
C VAL A 5 -8.96 -22.96 -25.86
N SER A 6 -8.50 -21.87 -25.23
CA SER A 6 -7.15 -21.36 -25.41
C SER A 6 -6.64 -20.72 -24.12
N VAL A 7 -5.37 -21.01 -23.81
CA VAL A 7 -4.58 -20.35 -22.76
C VAL A 7 -3.22 -20.05 -23.38
N TYR A 8 -2.83 -18.79 -23.38
CA TYR A 8 -1.58 -18.35 -24.00
C TYR A 8 -0.89 -17.29 -23.15
N ALA A 9 0.34 -17.55 -22.78
CA ALA A 9 1.17 -16.58 -22.07
C ALA A 9 2.29 -16.06 -22.94
N ARG A 10 2.70 -14.80 -22.64
CA ARG A 10 3.86 -14.13 -23.24
C ARG A 10 4.62 -13.33 -22.21
N GLU A 11 5.86 -13.02 -22.55
CA GLU A 11 6.67 -12.06 -21.81
C GLU A 11 6.32 -10.64 -22.25
N VAL A 12 6.05 -9.76 -21.27
CA VAL A 12 5.85 -8.32 -21.45
C VAL A 12 6.72 -7.55 -20.47
N LEU A 13 6.70 -6.21 -20.47
CA LEU A 13 7.51 -5.41 -19.55
C LEU A 13 6.65 -4.79 -18.43
N ASP A 14 7.20 -4.77 -17.21
CA ASP A 14 6.65 -4.04 -16.09
C ASP A 14 7.01 -2.53 -16.14
N SER A 15 6.54 -1.74 -15.19
CA SER A 15 6.77 -0.29 -15.05
C SER A 15 8.23 0.10 -14.86
N ARG A 16 9.11 -0.86 -14.55
CA ARG A 16 10.56 -0.68 -14.40
C ARG A 16 11.33 -1.16 -15.62
N GLY A 17 10.63 -1.65 -16.67
CA GLY A 17 11.25 -2.23 -17.86
C GLY A 17 11.83 -3.63 -17.63
N ASN A 18 11.44 -4.32 -16.56
CA ASN A 18 11.78 -5.72 -16.34
C ASN A 18 10.71 -6.64 -16.95
N PRO A 19 11.08 -7.81 -17.47
CA PRO A 19 10.13 -8.80 -17.95
C PRO A 19 9.16 -9.27 -16.88
N THR A 20 7.91 -9.48 -17.28
CA THR A 20 6.87 -10.15 -16.48
C THR A 20 5.96 -10.98 -17.37
N VAL A 21 5.05 -11.76 -16.78
CA VAL A 21 4.15 -12.67 -17.47
C VAL A 21 2.80 -12.01 -17.71
N GLU A 22 2.35 -12.03 -18.98
CA GLU A 22 0.96 -11.78 -19.36
C GLU A 22 0.33 -13.09 -19.82
N CYS A 23 -0.91 -13.36 -19.41
CA CYS A 23 -1.68 -14.51 -19.87
C CYS A 23 -3.02 -14.08 -20.46
N GLU A 24 -3.44 -14.76 -21.53
CA GLU A 24 -4.76 -14.64 -22.15
C GLU A 24 -5.48 -15.98 -22.08
N VAL A 25 -6.78 -15.92 -21.76
CA VAL A 25 -7.68 -17.07 -21.73
C VAL A 25 -8.89 -16.75 -22.61
N THR A 26 -9.25 -17.70 -23.50
CA THR A 26 -10.43 -17.59 -24.35
C THR A 26 -11.30 -18.82 -24.15
N THR A 27 -12.62 -18.60 -24.11
CA THR A 27 -13.62 -19.66 -23.97
C THR A 27 -14.28 -19.99 -25.32
N GLU A 28 -14.98 -21.12 -25.38
CA GLU A 28 -15.76 -21.55 -26.56
C GLU A 28 -16.82 -20.52 -27.01
N SER A 29 -17.39 -19.78 -26.04
CA SER A 29 -18.34 -18.67 -26.33
C SER A 29 -17.67 -17.42 -26.88
N GLY A 30 -16.34 -17.35 -26.91
CA GLY A 30 -15.55 -16.16 -27.27
C GLY A 30 -15.29 -15.21 -26.11
N ALA A 31 -15.73 -15.54 -24.90
CA ALA A 31 -15.39 -14.74 -23.72
C ALA A 31 -13.86 -14.76 -23.49
N PHE A 32 -13.31 -13.59 -23.11
CA PHE A 32 -11.88 -13.34 -23.11
C PHE A 32 -11.42 -12.71 -21.79
N GLY A 33 -10.28 -13.15 -21.30
CA GLY A 33 -9.62 -12.55 -20.15
C GLY A 33 -8.12 -12.42 -20.38
N ARG A 34 -7.55 -11.28 -19.98
CA ARG A 34 -6.11 -11.00 -20.00
C ARG A 34 -5.67 -10.43 -18.67
N ALA A 35 -4.54 -10.89 -18.16
CA ALA A 35 -3.95 -10.37 -16.93
C ALA A 35 -2.43 -10.30 -17.03
N ILE A 36 -1.84 -9.28 -16.39
CA ILE A 36 -0.39 -9.08 -16.26
C ILE A 36 -0.03 -9.15 -14.78
N VAL A 37 1.00 -9.92 -14.45
CA VAL A 37 1.43 -10.12 -13.06
C VAL A 37 2.41 -9.03 -12.64
N PRO A 38 2.23 -8.41 -11.44
CA PRO A 38 3.21 -7.45 -10.89
C PRO A 38 4.44 -8.17 -10.31
N SER A 39 5.50 -7.38 -10.04
CA SER A 39 6.79 -7.87 -9.55
C SER A 39 7.31 -7.05 -8.37
N GLY A 40 7.80 -7.69 -7.31
CA GLY A 40 8.41 -7.01 -6.16
C GLY A 40 9.81 -6.45 -6.42
N ALA A 41 10.22 -5.44 -5.64
CA ALA A 41 11.61 -4.97 -5.54
C ALA A 41 12.27 -5.47 -4.26
N SER A 42 11.61 -5.30 -3.10
CA SER A 42 11.85 -6.02 -1.86
C SER A 42 10.88 -7.18 -1.80
N THR A 43 11.33 -8.34 -1.32
CA THR A 43 10.51 -9.54 -1.20
C THR A 43 10.73 -10.15 0.17
N GLY A 44 9.65 -10.46 0.88
CA GLY A 44 9.71 -11.24 2.11
C GLY A 44 10.29 -12.63 1.85
N GLU A 45 11.04 -13.17 2.79
CA GLU A 45 11.70 -14.48 2.66
C GLU A 45 10.72 -15.63 2.37
N ARG A 46 9.44 -15.43 2.69
CA ARG A 46 8.39 -16.45 2.66
C ARG A 46 7.39 -16.26 1.51
N GLU A 47 7.68 -15.36 0.56
CA GLU A 47 6.85 -15.19 -0.63
C GLU A 47 6.90 -16.42 -1.56
N ALA A 48 5.81 -16.66 -2.27
CA ALA A 48 5.81 -17.63 -3.38
C ALA A 48 6.80 -17.18 -4.48
N LEU A 49 7.45 -18.17 -5.11
CA LEU A 49 8.56 -17.92 -6.02
C LEU A 49 8.12 -17.18 -7.29
N GLU A 50 8.65 -16.00 -7.52
CA GLU A 50 8.65 -15.37 -8.84
C GLU A 50 9.75 -16.03 -9.68
N LEU A 51 9.34 -16.88 -10.63
CA LEU A 51 10.29 -17.68 -11.42
C LEU A 51 10.97 -16.80 -12.47
N ARG A 52 12.29 -16.70 -12.39
CA ARG A 52 13.18 -15.97 -13.29
C ARG A 52 14.12 -16.95 -14.00
N ASP A 53 14.47 -16.65 -15.27
CA ASP A 53 15.29 -17.54 -16.09
C ASP A 53 16.74 -17.64 -15.61
N GLY A 54 17.27 -16.58 -14.96
CA GLY A 54 18.66 -16.54 -14.47
C GLY A 54 19.71 -16.34 -15.56
N ASP A 55 19.35 -16.34 -16.83
CA ASP A 55 20.26 -16.10 -17.95
C ASP A 55 20.74 -14.64 -17.99
N LYS A 56 21.98 -14.41 -17.58
CA LYS A 56 22.59 -13.08 -17.52
C LYS A 56 22.72 -12.38 -18.88
N ALA A 57 22.71 -13.12 -20.00
CA ALA A 57 22.76 -12.56 -21.33
C ALA A 57 21.44 -11.91 -21.76
N ARG A 58 20.33 -12.25 -21.05
CA ARG A 58 19.00 -11.76 -21.35
C ARG A 58 18.39 -11.06 -20.14
N TYR A 59 18.10 -9.75 -20.26
CA TYR A 59 17.56 -8.91 -19.17
C TYR A 59 18.35 -9.02 -17.84
N GLY A 60 19.66 -9.29 -17.91
CA GLY A 60 20.49 -9.44 -16.73
C GLY A 60 20.09 -10.61 -15.81
N GLY A 61 19.41 -11.63 -16.33
CA GLY A 61 18.90 -12.78 -15.58
C GLY A 61 17.43 -12.68 -15.17
N LYS A 62 16.76 -11.56 -15.48
CA LYS A 62 15.37 -11.31 -15.06
C LYS A 62 14.31 -11.78 -16.06
N GLY A 63 14.68 -12.49 -17.16
CA GLY A 63 13.75 -13.07 -18.12
C GLY A 63 12.72 -13.99 -17.46
N VAL A 64 11.56 -14.21 -18.10
CA VAL A 64 10.46 -15.04 -17.59
C VAL A 64 9.98 -16.09 -18.59
N LEU A 65 10.82 -16.44 -19.60
CA LEU A 65 10.44 -17.41 -20.61
C LEU A 65 10.17 -18.80 -20.02
N THR A 66 10.84 -19.19 -18.96
CA THR A 66 10.57 -20.44 -18.24
C THR A 66 9.18 -20.45 -17.64
N ALA A 67 8.75 -19.35 -17.02
CA ALA A 67 7.39 -19.21 -16.49
C ALA A 67 6.35 -19.21 -17.63
N VAL A 68 6.64 -18.52 -18.74
CA VAL A 68 5.80 -18.52 -19.95
C VAL A 68 5.67 -19.94 -20.52
N ALA A 69 6.76 -20.67 -20.63
CA ALA A 69 6.73 -22.08 -21.09
C ALA A 69 5.93 -22.96 -20.12
N ASN A 70 6.05 -22.76 -18.81
CA ASN A 70 5.24 -23.47 -17.82
C ASN A 70 3.75 -23.24 -18.01
N VAL A 71 3.33 -22.00 -18.35
CA VAL A 71 1.91 -21.74 -18.70
C VAL A 71 1.53 -22.49 -19.96
N ASN A 72 2.27 -22.28 -21.06
CA ASN A 72 1.86 -22.74 -22.40
C ASN A 72 1.94 -24.28 -22.55
N GLU A 73 2.96 -24.91 -21.93
CA GLU A 73 3.26 -26.32 -22.13
C GLU A 73 2.80 -27.24 -21.01
N LYS A 74 2.65 -26.72 -19.76
CA LYS A 74 2.29 -27.53 -18.61
C LYS A 74 0.90 -27.22 -18.06
N ILE A 75 0.56 -25.93 -17.85
CA ILE A 75 -0.73 -25.52 -17.27
C ILE A 75 -1.83 -25.60 -18.32
N ALA A 76 -1.66 -24.96 -19.48
CA ALA A 76 -2.67 -24.87 -20.53
C ALA A 76 -3.26 -26.26 -20.90
N PRO A 77 -2.47 -27.33 -21.16
CA PRO A 77 -3.02 -28.64 -21.48
C PRO A 77 -3.86 -29.28 -20.38
N LYS A 78 -3.74 -28.82 -19.13
CA LYS A 78 -4.47 -29.34 -17.98
C LYS A 78 -5.81 -28.65 -17.75
N ILE A 79 -5.93 -27.37 -18.13
CA ILE A 79 -7.13 -26.57 -17.87
C ILE A 79 -7.97 -26.32 -19.13
N ILE A 80 -7.45 -26.54 -20.34
CA ILE A 80 -8.26 -26.55 -21.57
C ILE A 80 -9.37 -27.60 -21.45
N GLY A 81 -10.63 -27.21 -21.74
CA GLY A 81 -11.82 -28.01 -21.56
C GLY A 81 -12.49 -27.84 -20.19
N MET A 82 -11.85 -27.20 -19.21
CA MET A 82 -12.50 -26.86 -17.94
C MET A 82 -13.47 -25.70 -18.12
N ASP A 83 -14.45 -25.62 -17.24
CA ASP A 83 -15.36 -24.50 -17.14
C ASP A 83 -14.61 -23.30 -16.49
N VAL A 84 -14.50 -22.17 -17.20
CA VAL A 84 -13.76 -20.99 -16.75
C VAL A 84 -14.35 -20.36 -15.48
N THR A 85 -15.62 -20.65 -15.17
CA THR A 85 -16.31 -20.13 -13.99
C THR A 85 -15.97 -20.88 -12.70
N GLU A 86 -15.32 -22.05 -12.82
CA GLU A 86 -14.91 -22.88 -11.69
C GLU A 86 -13.50 -22.48 -11.17
N GLN A 87 -13.36 -21.21 -10.75
CA GLN A 87 -12.08 -20.61 -10.35
C GLN A 87 -11.26 -21.46 -9.38
N SER A 88 -11.89 -21.92 -8.30
CA SER A 88 -11.19 -22.70 -7.26
C SER A 88 -10.71 -24.06 -7.79
N ALA A 89 -11.45 -24.66 -8.71
CA ALA A 89 -11.04 -25.93 -9.34
C ALA A 89 -9.85 -25.72 -10.27
N ILE A 90 -9.85 -24.63 -11.05
CA ILE A 90 -8.73 -24.26 -11.94
C ILE A 90 -7.47 -23.99 -11.12
N ASP A 91 -7.58 -23.14 -10.08
CA ASP A 91 -6.45 -22.82 -9.21
C ASP A 91 -5.91 -24.08 -8.52
N LYS A 92 -6.80 -24.96 -8.06
CA LYS A 92 -6.39 -26.26 -7.47
C LYS A 92 -5.60 -27.14 -8.45
N VAL A 93 -6.00 -27.22 -9.72
CA VAL A 93 -5.24 -27.97 -10.73
C VAL A 93 -3.82 -27.44 -10.87
N MET A 94 -3.64 -26.10 -10.84
CA MET A 94 -2.31 -25.48 -10.91
C MET A 94 -1.48 -25.76 -9.66
N LEU A 95 -2.10 -25.68 -8.46
CA LEU A 95 -1.44 -25.99 -7.19
C LEU A 95 -1.00 -27.44 -7.10
N ASP A 96 -1.87 -28.38 -7.51
CA ASP A 96 -1.55 -29.82 -7.54
C ASP A 96 -0.44 -30.13 -8.58
N LEU A 97 -0.41 -29.39 -9.69
CA LEU A 97 0.61 -29.54 -10.72
C LEU A 97 1.97 -29.02 -10.26
N ASP A 98 2.01 -27.92 -9.50
CA ASP A 98 3.24 -27.40 -8.89
C ASP A 98 3.73 -28.33 -7.76
N GLY A 99 2.84 -28.72 -6.86
CA GLY A 99 3.10 -29.65 -5.76
C GLY A 99 3.99 -29.09 -4.65
N THR A 100 4.32 -27.78 -4.65
CA THR A 100 5.16 -27.14 -3.62
C THR A 100 4.43 -25.98 -2.92
N PRO A 101 4.72 -25.71 -1.64
CA PRO A 101 4.06 -24.61 -0.91
C PRO A 101 4.32 -23.22 -1.50
N PHE A 102 5.49 -23.04 -2.15
CA PHE A 102 5.94 -21.74 -2.66
C PHE A 102 5.93 -21.66 -4.20
N LYS A 103 5.20 -22.51 -4.89
CA LYS A 103 5.11 -22.58 -6.37
C LYS A 103 6.49 -22.66 -7.04
N SER A 104 7.39 -23.43 -6.43
CA SER A 104 8.80 -23.50 -6.84
C SER A 104 9.03 -24.21 -8.18
N ASN A 105 8.07 -24.98 -8.68
CA ASN A 105 8.17 -25.74 -9.92
C ASN A 105 7.59 -24.99 -11.12
N LEU A 106 6.49 -24.26 -10.95
CA LEU A 106 5.82 -23.53 -12.03
C LEU A 106 6.13 -22.03 -12.00
N GLY A 107 6.29 -21.45 -10.81
CA GLY A 107 6.39 -20.05 -10.54
C GLY A 107 5.03 -19.41 -10.20
N ALA A 108 5.00 -18.60 -9.12
CA ALA A 108 3.81 -17.84 -8.74
C ALA A 108 3.37 -16.85 -9.83
N ASN A 109 4.30 -16.32 -10.60
CA ASN A 109 4.01 -15.47 -11.76
C ASN A 109 3.28 -16.22 -12.87
N ALA A 110 3.59 -17.49 -13.10
CA ALA A 110 2.87 -18.33 -14.07
C ALA A 110 1.46 -18.67 -13.58
N THR A 111 1.33 -19.16 -12.34
CA THR A 111 0.02 -19.55 -11.77
C THR A 111 -0.92 -18.35 -11.63
N LEU A 112 -0.43 -17.21 -11.15
CA LEU A 112 -1.25 -16.02 -10.98
C LEU A 112 -1.73 -15.42 -12.30
N ALA A 113 -0.87 -15.38 -13.33
CA ALA A 113 -1.27 -14.88 -14.65
C ALA A 113 -2.48 -15.65 -15.21
N VAL A 114 -2.43 -16.97 -15.11
CA VAL A 114 -3.55 -17.85 -15.54
C VAL A 114 -4.79 -17.66 -14.66
N SER A 115 -4.62 -17.67 -13.33
CA SER A 115 -5.71 -17.52 -12.37
C SER A 115 -6.51 -16.23 -12.61
N LEU A 116 -5.83 -15.10 -12.79
CA LEU A 116 -6.48 -13.81 -13.04
C LEU A 116 -7.08 -13.71 -14.44
N ALA A 117 -6.43 -14.27 -15.46
CA ALA A 117 -6.98 -14.32 -16.82
C ALA A 117 -8.26 -15.14 -16.86
N CYS A 118 -8.33 -16.28 -16.14
CA CYS A 118 -9.56 -17.08 -16.00
C CYS A 118 -10.67 -16.28 -15.31
N ALA A 119 -10.38 -15.57 -14.20
CA ALA A 119 -11.38 -14.73 -13.51
C ALA A 119 -11.97 -13.65 -14.43
N ARG A 120 -11.12 -13.00 -15.26
CA ARG A 120 -11.56 -12.01 -16.24
C ARG A 120 -12.40 -12.62 -17.36
N ALA A 121 -12.00 -13.79 -17.88
CA ALA A 121 -12.76 -14.49 -18.91
C ALA A 121 -14.13 -14.96 -18.37
N ALA A 122 -14.18 -15.37 -17.10
CA ALA A 122 -15.44 -15.74 -16.45
C ALA A 122 -16.36 -14.51 -16.26
N ALA A 123 -15.80 -13.38 -15.84
CA ALA A 123 -16.53 -12.12 -15.74
C ALA A 123 -17.11 -11.70 -17.11
N ASP A 124 -16.30 -11.76 -18.16
CA ASP A 124 -16.71 -11.47 -19.53
C ASP A 124 -17.81 -12.44 -20.04
N PHE A 125 -17.69 -13.74 -19.68
CA PHE A 125 -18.72 -14.74 -19.99
C PHE A 125 -20.09 -14.39 -19.39
N TYR A 126 -20.10 -13.89 -18.16
CA TYR A 126 -21.36 -13.43 -17.52
C TYR A 126 -21.80 -12.03 -17.95
N GLY A 127 -20.99 -11.31 -18.72
CA GLY A 127 -21.25 -9.90 -19.06
C GLY A 127 -21.20 -8.98 -17.86
N GLU A 128 -20.42 -9.33 -16.84
CA GLU A 128 -20.28 -8.57 -15.60
C GLU A 128 -18.88 -7.97 -15.47
N PRO A 129 -18.73 -6.78 -14.84
CA PRO A 129 -17.43 -6.25 -14.48
C PRO A 129 -16.76 -7.16 -13.44
N LEU A 130 -15.42 -7.21 -13.45
CA LEU A 130 -14.64 -8.13 -12.60
C LEU A 130 -14.95 -7.99 -11.11
N TYR A 131 -15.11 -6.75 -10.61
CA TYR A 131 -15.44 -6.54 -9.18
C TYR A 131 -16.76 -7.18 -8.77
N LYS A 132 -17.76 -7.20 -9.67
CA LYS A 132 -19.06 -7.87 -9.44
C LYS A 132 -18.94 -9.38 -9.50
N TYR A 133 -18.19 -9.89 -10.48
CA TYR A 133 -17.93 -11.33 -10.57
C TYR A 133 -17.27 -11.86 -9.30
N ILE A 134 -16.22 -11.15 -8.77
CA ILE A 134 -15.53 -11.56 -7.54
C ILE A 134 -16.43 -11.43 -6.30
N GLY A 135 -17.18 -10.33 -6.17
CA GLY A 135 -17.84 -9.97 -4.92
C GLY A 135 -19.34 -10.17 -4.89
N GLY A 136 -19.94 -10.55 -6.03
CA GLY A 136 -21.38 -10.74 -6.16
C GLY A 136 -22.19 -9.45 -5.92
N ALA A 137 -23.44 -9.63 -5.55
CA ALA A 137 -24.41 -8.54 -5.38
C ALA A 137 -24.06 -7.53 -4.27
N ASN A 138 -23.12 -7.85 -3.37
CA ASN A 138 -22.77 -6.95 -2.26
C ASN A 138 -21.50 -6.11 -2.52
N ALA A 139 -20.83 -6.25 -3.65
CA ALA A 139 -19.65 -5.47 -4.02
C ALA A 139 -20.02 -4.00 -4.28
N LYS A 140 -19.67 -3.09 -3.33
CA LYS A 140 -20.07 -1.67 -3.40
C LYS A 140 -19.21 -0.72 -2.55
N VAL A 141 -18.20 -1.23 -1.83
CA VAL A 141 -17.38 -0.40 -0.95
C VAL A 141 -16.12 0.04 -1.69
N LEU A 142 -16.05 1.34 -2.00
CA LEU A 142 -14.86 1.99 -2.55
C LEU A 142 -13.82 2.13 -1.43
N PRO A 143 -12.54 1.84 -1.72
CA PRO A 143 -11.50 1.87 -0.72
C PRO A 143 -11.04 3.27 -0.36
N VAL A 144 -10.58 3.48 0.89
CA VAL A 144 -9.73 4.62 1.25
C VAL A 144 -8.33 4.34 0.69
N PRO A 145 -7.79 5.20 -0.18
CA PRO A 145 -6.46 5.00 -0.72
C PRO A 145 -5.37 5.43 0.25
N MET A 146 -4.31 4.63 0.34
CA MET A 146 -3.04 4.93 0.98
C MET A 146 -2.08 5.35 -0.12
N MET A 147 -1.85 6.66 -0.27
CA MET A 147 -1.11 7.24 -1.40
C MET A 147 0.32 7.55 -0.97
N ASN A 148 1.29 6.79 -1.46
CA ASN A 148 2.71 7.01 -1.16
C ASN A 148 3.22 8.28 -1.86
N VAL A 149 3.27 9.41 -1.14
CA VAL A 149 3.62 10.71 -1.71
C VAL A 149 5.09 11.09 -1.51
N LEU A 150 5.78 10.47 -0.53
CA LEU A 150 7.18 10.76 -0.24
C LEU A 150 7.92 9.47 0.16
N ASN A 151 9.07 9.24 -0.46
CA ASN A 151 9.87 8.03 -0.29
C ASN A 151 11.15 8.30 0.49
N GLY A 152 11.56 7.31 1.27
CA GLY A 152 12.87 7.18 1.89
C GLY A 152 13.44 5.76 1.68
N GLY A 153 14.25 5.28 2.60
CA GLY A 153 14.79 3.94 2.60
C GLY A 153 15.39 3.52 1.25
N LYS A 154 15.08 2.33 0.77
CA LYS A 154 15.53 1.84 -0.54
C LYS A 154 14.89 2.57 -1.73
N HIS A 155 13.78 3.26 -1.52
CA HIS A 155 13.04 3.94 -2.58
C HIS A 155 13.55 5.37 -2.89
N ALA A 156 14.47 5.92 -2.07
CA ALA A 156 15.05 7.25 -2.28
C ALA A 156 16.47 7.35 -1.73
N ASP A 157 17.29 8.22 -2.33
CA ASP A 157 18.58 8.63 -1.78
C ASP A 157 18.39 9.82 -0.82
N SER A 158 17.63 9.58 0.26
CA SER A 158 17.25 10.58 1.27
C SER A 158 17.88 10.28 2.63
N ALA A 159 17.73 11.22 3.58
CA ALA A 159 18.14 11.06 4.96
C ALA A 159 17.18 10.18 5.79
N ALA A 160 16.04 9.74 5.26
CA ALA A 160 15.09 8.88 5.97
C ALA A 160 15.40 7.40 5.75
N ASP A 161 15.35 6.59 6.82
CA ASP A 161 15.46 5.13 6.76
C ASP A 161 14.12 4.48 6.40
N CYS A 162 13.00 5.01 6.91
CA CYS A 162 11.65 4.53 6.60
C CYS A 162 11.33 4.71 5.12
N GLN A 163 10.70 3.69 4.51
CA GLN A 163 10.60 3.56 3.06
C GLN A 163 9.47 4.40 2.44
N GLU A 164 8.28 4.44 3.07
CA GLU A 164 7.10 5.09 2.50
C GLU A 164 6.35 5.94 3.50
N TYR A 165 5.95 7.12 3.02
CA TYR A 165 5.13 8.08 3.76
C TYR A 165 3.90 8.41 2.92
N MET A 166 2.73 8.07 3.46
CA MET A 166 1.48 8.04 2.73
C MET A 166 0.46 9.02 3.31
N ILE A 167 -0.35 9.60 2.44
CA ILE A 167 -1.57 10.34 2.80
C ILE A 167 -2.80 9.47 2.58
N MET A 168 -3.82 9.68 3.42
CA MET A 168 -5.10 8.99 3.38
C MET A 168 -6.25 9.99 3.44
N PRO A 169 -7.02 10.20 2.34
CA PRO A 169 -8.14 11.14 2.27
C PRO A 169 -9.39 10.61 2.99
N VAL A 170 -9.32 10.42 4.30
CA VAL A 170 -10.40 9.80 5.11
C VAL A 170 -11.65 10.68 5.25
N GLY A 171 -11.53 11.98 5.00
CA GLY A 171 -12.64 12.93 5.04
C GLY A 171 -13.41 13.06 3.74
N ALA A 172 -12.96 12.44 2.66
CA ALA A 172 -13.64 12.43 1.37
C ALA A 172 -15.00 11.72 1.45
N LYS A 173 -15.91 12.06 0.56
CA LYS A 173 -17.26 11.47 0.49
C LYS A 173 -17.39 10.45 -0.65
N SER A 174 -16.41 10.40 -1.55
CA SER A 174 -16.37 9.55 -2.72
C SER A 174 -14.93 9.23 -3.09
N ILE A 175 -14.69 8.22 -3.94
CA ILE A 175 -13.33 7.96 -4.44
C ILE A 175 -12.86 9.07 -5.39
N HIS A 176 -13.75 9.68 -6.16
CA HIS A 176 -13.43 10.86 -6.98
C HIS A 176 -12.89 12.01 -6.13
N GLU A 177 -13.56 12.32 -5.01
CA GLU A 177 -13.10 13.35 -4.10
C GLU A 177 -11.76 12.98 -3.45
N ALA A 178 -11.59 11.72 -3.03
CA ALA A 178 -10.35 11.24 -2.45
C ALA A 178 -9.16 11.37 -3.43
N VAL A 179 -9.36 11.00 -4.69
CA VAL A 179 -8.34 11.13 -5.75
C VAL A 179 -8.01 12.61 -6.00
N ARG A 180 -9.00 13.49 -6.06
CA ARG A 180 -8.79 14.94 -6.18
C ARG A 180 -7.97 15.49 -5.01
N MET A 181 -8.36 15.18 -3.78
CA MET A 181 -7.64 15.61 -2.56
C MET A 181 -6.19 15.13 -2.58
N GLY A 182 -5.97 13.87 -2.95
CA GLY A 182 -4.63 13.29 -3.08
C GLY A 182 -3.78 14.03 -4.12
N ALA A 183 -4.33 14.33 -5.29
CA ALA A 183 -3.65 15.05 -6.36
C ALA A 183 -3.28 16.49 -5.92
N GLU A 184 -4.19 17.21 -5.28
CA GLU A 184 -3.97 18.56 -4.78
C GLU A 184 -2.87 18.59 -3.72
N VAL A 185 -2.87 17.67 -2.75
CA VAL A 185 -1.79 17.55 -1.75
C VAL A 185 -0.46 17.16 -2.40
N PHE A 186 -0.47 16.23 -3.36
CA PHE A 186 0.75 15.85 -4.10
C PHE A 186 1.39 17.04 -4.83
N HIS A 187 0.58 17.89 -5.47
CA HIS A 187 1.09 19.11 -6.12
C HIS A 187 1.54 20.18 -5.11
N ALA A 188 0.86 20.32 -3.98
CA ALA A 188 1.30 21.19 -2.90
C ALA A 188 2.65 20.74 -2.32
N LEU A 189 2.82 19.42 -2.12
CA LEU A 189 4.08 18.84 -1.64
C LEU A 189 5.25 19.15 -2.58
N LYS A 190 5.04 19.13 -3.91
CA LYS A 190 6.04 19.59 -4.87
C LYS A 190 6.53 21.02 -4.60
N THR A 191 5.60 21.91 -4.25
CA THR A 191 5.91 23.30 -3.94
C THR A 191 6.67 23.40 -2.61
N VAL A 192 6.26 22.64 -1.61
CA VAL A 192 6.94 22.57 -0.30
C VAL A 192 8.38 22.06 -0.47
N LEU A 193 8.58 20.96 -1.21
CA LEU A 193 9.92 20.41 -1.47
C LEU A 193 10.83 21.46 -2.13
N LYS A 194 10.34 22.15 -3.16
CA LYS A 194 11.10 23.21 -3.85
C LYS A 194 11.44 24.39 -2.92
N LYS A 195 10.56 24.77 -1.99
CA LYS A 195 10.79 25.81 -1.01
C LYS A 195 12.03 25.53 -0.16
N TYR A 196 12.25 24.27 0.21
CA TYR A 196 13.43 23.84 0.95
C TYR A 196 14.66 23.58 0.06
N GLY A 197 14.49 23.52 -1.26
CA GLY A 197 15.56 23.25 -2.22
C GLY A 197 15.73 21.77 -2.58
N TYR A 198 14.79 20.90 -2.19
CA TYR A 198 14.79 19.49 -2.56
C TYR A 198 14.46 19.31 -4.04
N ASN A 199 15.02 18.24 -4.65
CA ASN A 199 14.57 17.81 -5.96
C ASN A 199 13.16 17.21 -5.87
N THR A 200 12.48 17.13 -7.02
CA THR A 200 11.11 16.60 -7.13
C THR A 200 11.04 15.47 -8.15
N ALA A 201 12.12 14.68 -8.26
CA ALA A 201 12.10 13.40 -8.95
C ALA A 201 11.19 12.43 -8.21
N VAL A 202 10.60 11.49 -8.94
CA VAL A 202 9.70 10.48 -8.36
C VAL A 202 10.35 9.09 -8.42
N GLY A 203 10.07 8.28 -7.41
CA GLY A 203 10.48 6.88 -7.35
C GLY A 203 9.59 5.95 -8.18
N ASP A 204 9.82 4.65 -8.03
CA ASP A 204 9.11 3.60 -8.77
C ASP A 204 7.59 3.62 -8.54
N GLU A 205 7.15 4.07 -7.38
CA GLU A 205 5.73 4.15 -7.01
C GLU A 205 5.09 5.51 -7.25
N GLY A 206 5.82 6.44 -7.88
CA GLY A 206 5.31 7.74 -8.27
C GLY A 206 5.33 8.81 -7.18
N GLY A 207 5.72 8.50 -5.94
CA GLY A 207 5.96 9.45 -4.86
C GLY A 207 7.29 10.19 -5.04
N TYR A 208 7.41 11.41 -4.48
CA TYR A 208 8.68 12.14 -4.53
C TYR A 208 9.78 11.38 -3.80
N ALA A 209 10.96 11.37 -4.38
CA ALA A 209 12.16 10.75 -3.84
C ALA A 209 13.26 11.82 -3.68
N PRO A 210 13.11 12.74 -2.71
CA PRO A 210 14.06 13.84 -2.55
C PRO A 210 15.40 13.35 -2.04
N SER A 211 16.48 13.77 -2.71
CA SER A 211 17.83 13.55 -2.20
C SER A 211 18.15 14.50 -1.06
N SER A 212 19.04 14.06 -0.17
CA SER A 212 19.54 14.88 0.95
C SER A 212 20.19 16.19 0.47
N LEU A 213 19.96 17.27 1.21
CA LEU A 213 20.55 18.56 0.90
C LEU A 213 22.04 18.63 1.34
N PRO A 214 22.93 19.13 0.49
CA PRO A 214 24.35 19.24 0.83
C PRO A 214 24.64 20.14 2.04
N ASN A 215 23.74 21.09 2.35
CA ASN A 215 23.86 22.01 3.48
C ASN A 215 23.34 21.46 4.82
N GLY A 216 22.66 20.30 4.80
CA GLY A 216 22.11 19.62 5.97
C GLY A 216 21.05 20.41 6.76
N LYS A 217 20.28 21.32 6.11
CA LYS A 217 19.40 22.27 6.81
C LYS A 217 17.89 22.09 6.54
N GLY A 218 17.51 21.11 5.74
CA GLY A 218 16.09 20.84 5.50
C GLY A 218 15.47 19.94 6.57
N PRO A 219 14.14 19.76 6.57
CA PRO A 219 13.47 18.88 7.51
C PRO A 219 13.97 17.42 7.47
N LEU A 220 14.34 16.89 6.31
CA LEU A 220 14.87 15.52 6.20
C LEU A 220 16.18 15.36 6.96
N GLU A 221 17.08 16.36 6.91
CA GLU A 221 18.38 16.30 7.55
C GLU A 221 18.33 16.64 9.04
N THR A 222 17.38 17.50 9.45
CA THR A 222 17.29 17.97 10.84
C THR A 222 16.39 17.11 11.73
N LEU A 223 15.45 16.38 11.14
CA LEU A 223 14.46 15.57 11.85
C LEU A 223 14.53 14.07 11.48
N GLY A 224 15.42 13.68 10.55
CA GLY A 224 15.59 12.30 10.13
C GLY A 224 14.29 11.69 9.63
N ASN A 225 13.89 10.55 10.21
CA ASN A 225 12.67 9.83 9.83
C ASN A 225 11.37 10.59 10.13
N GLU A 226 11.38 11.61 10.95
CA GLU A 226 10.23 12.48 11.21
C GLU A 226 10.08 13.58 10.15
N GLY A 227 11.16 13.94 9.45
CA GLY A 227 11.17 15.03 8.46
C GLY A 227 10.12 14.93 7.37
N PRO A 228 9.89 13.75 6.77
CA PRO A 228 8.81 13.56 5.80
C PRO A 228 7.41 13.86 6.35
N LEU A 229 7.13 13.55 7.62
CA LEU A 229 5.83 13.85 8.25
C LEU A 229 5.60 15.37 8.38
N GLU A 230 6.65 16.14 8.69
CA GLU A 230 6.57 17.61 8.69
C GLU A 230 6.33 18.17 7.30
N LEU A 231 7.04 17.68 6.27
CA LEU A 231 6.84 18.11 4.88
C LEU A 231 5.42 17.80 4.38
N MET A 232 4.87 16.62 4.72
CA MET A 232 3.50 16.27 4.40
C MET A 232 2.49 17.13 5.15
N THR A 233 2.76 17.46 6.43
CA THR A 233 1.93 18.37 7.22
C THR A 233 1.80 19.72 6.53
N GLU A 234 2.93 20.33 6.16
CA GLU A 234 2.96 21.60 5.45
C GLU A 234 2.23 21.51 4.10
N ALA A 235 2.36 20.40 3.39
CA ALA A 235 1.71 20.18 2.10
C ALA A 235 0.18 20.08 2.21
N VAL A 236 -0.33 19.36 3.23
CA VAL A 236 -1.77 19.22 3.49
C VAL A 236 -2.39 20.57 3.84
N GLU A 237 -1.72 21.35 4.71
CA GLU A 237 -2.16 22.70 5.08
C GLU A 237 -2.13 23.65 3.88
N ALA A 238 -1.07 23.62 3.07
CA ALA A 238 -0.93 24.41 1.86
C ALA A 238 -2.00 24.09 0.80
N ALA A 239 -2.45 22.84 0.75
CA ALA A 239 -3.57 22.42 -0.10
C ALA A 239 -4.95 22.82 0.47
N GLY A 240 -5.02 23.39 1.67
CA GLY A 240 -6.25 23.86 2.31
C GLY A 240 -7.04 22.78 3.04
N TYR A 241 -6.45 21.59 3.29
CA TYR A 241 -7.10 20.49 4.00
C TYR A 241 -6.73 20.48 5.49
N LYS A 242 -7.61 19.87 6.29
CA LYS A 242 -7.45 19.73 7.74
C LYS A 242 -6.86 18.37 8.09
N LEU A 243 -5.69 18.40 8.73
CA LEU A 243 -5.05 17.20 9.28
C LEU A 243 -5.95 16.50 10.30
N GLY A 244 -5.97 15.19 10.24
CA GLY A 244 -6.73 14.34 11.13
C GLY A 244 -8.25 14.31 10.85
N THR A 245 -8.77 15.23 10.05
CA THR A 245 -10.18 15.28 9.63
C THR A 245 -10.35 14.91 8.17
N ASP A 246 -9.69 15.65 7.29
CA ASP A 246 -9.77 15.43 5.84
C ASP A 246 -8.69 14.43 5.39
N ILE A 247 -7.46 14.64 5.85
CA ILE A 247 -6.29 13.80 5.54
C ILE A 247 -5.69 13.25 6.83
N CYS A 248 -5.44 11.95 6.87
CA CYS A 248 -4.60 11.28 7.83
C CYS A 248 -3.34 10.74 7.16
N PHE A 249 -2.39 10.24 7.95
CA PHE A 249 -1.15 9.66 7.48
C PHE A 249 -1.09 8.16 7.68
N ALA A 250 -0.33 7.50 6.82
CA ALA A 250 0.13 6.14 6.99
C ALA A 250 1.63 6.06 6.68
N MET A 251 2.29 5.06 7.21
CA MET A 251 3.72 4.81 6.96
C MET A 251 3.96 3.33 6.70
N ASP A 252 4.99 3.07 5.92
CA ASP A 252 5.63 1.78 5.78
C ASP A 252 7.14 1.96 5.97
N PRO A 253 7.67 1.68 7.16
CA PRO A 253 9.11 1.68 7.40
C PRO A 253 9.85 0.61 6.62
N ALA A 254 9.24 -0.53 6.33
CA ALA A 254 9.88 -1.74 5.81
C ALA A 254 11.05 -2.16 6.72
N SER A 255 10.77 -2.33 8.00
CA SER A 255 11.81 -2.39 9.05
C SER A 255 12.76 -3.57 8.94
N SER A 256 12.40 -4.64 8.23
CA SER A 256 13.32 -5.76 7.92
C SER A 256 14.56 -5.29 7.16
N GLU A 257 14.47 -4.19 6.39
CA GLU A 257 15.56 -3.65 5.57
C GLU A 257 16.72 -3.04 6.38
N PHE A 258 16.45 -2.64 7.62
CA PHE A 258 17.44 -2.06 8.51
C PHE A 258 17.55 -2.80 9.86
N TYR A 259 17.04 -4.04 9.94
CA TYR A 259 17.18 -4.91 11.10
C TYR A 259 18.47 -5.73 11.02
N ASP A 260 19.31 -5.65 12.05
CA ASP A 260 20.50 -6.50 12.22
C ASP A 260 20.11 -7.72 13.07
N GLU A 261 19.86 -8.85 12.41
CA GLU A 261 19.44 -10.09 13.09
C GLU A 261 20.48 -10.61 14.11
N LYS A 262 21.78 -10.35 13.86
CA LYS A 262 22.84 -10.84 14.77
C LYS A 262 22.87 -10.06 16.07
N LYS A 263 22.54 -8.79 16.00
CA LYS A 263 22.50 -7.90 17.17
C LYS A 263 21.11 -7.82 17.80
N GLY A 264 20.06 -8.15 17.06
CA GLY A 264 18.67 -7.99 17.49
C GLY A 264 18.26 -6.51 17.61
N VAL A 265 18.79 -5.63 16.74
CA VAL A 265 18.52 -4.18 16.77
C VAL A 265 18.22 -3.63 15.37
N TYR A 266 17.54 -2.51 15.34
CA TYR A 266 17.25 -1.71 14.14
C TYR A 266 18.31 -0.63 13.97
N VAL A 267 18.95 -0.55 12.81
CA VAL A 267 20.09 0.36 12.56
C VAL A 267 19.62 1.51 11.65
N LEU A 268 19.22 2.61 12.26
CA LEU A 268 18.75 3.82 11.56
C LEU A 268 19.95 4.66 11.11
N LYS A 269 20.57 4.22 10.02
CA LYS A 269 21.86 4.73 9.55
C LYS A 269 21.72 6.05 8.78
N ARG A 270 20.67 6.18 7.96
CA ARG A 270 20.50 7.34 7.07
C ARG A 270 20.09 8.58 7.85
N SER A 271 19.18 8.43 8.79
CA SER A 271 18.76 9.51 9.70
C SER A 271 19.82 9.87 10.76
N GLY A 272 20.78 8.99 10.97
CA GLY A 272 21.77 9.16 12.03
C GLY A 272 21.23 8.89 13.44
N GLU A 273 20.03 8.30 13.56
CA GLU A 273 19.39 8.00 14.84
C GLU A 273 20.01 6.78 15.57
N GLY A 274 20.90 6.05 14.89
CA GLY A 274 21.69 4.98 15.48
C GLY A 274 20.96 3.65 15.63
N GLU A 275 21.44 2.82 16.57
CA GLU A 275 20.85 1.52 16.87
C GLU A 275 19.66 1.69 17.83
N LYS A 276 18.56 0.97 17.57
CA LYS A 276 17.35 0.95 18.40
C LYS A 276 16.89 -0.48 18.65
N THR A 277 16.45 -0.76 19.83
CA THR A 277 15.73 -1.98 20.19
C THR A 277 14.29 -1.91 19.64
N SER A 278 13.56 -3.03 19.64
CA SER A 278 12.13 -3.06 19.29
C SER A 278 11.31 -2.10 20.15
N GLU A 279 11.61 -1.98 21.44
CA GLU A 279 10.91 -1.06 22.36
C GLU A 279 11.17 0.40 22.03
N GLU A 280 12.41 0.77 21.69
CA GLU A 280 12.75 2.14 21.28
C GLU A 280 12.13 2.51 19.92
N MET A 281 11.96 1.53 19.00
CA MET A 281 11.17 1.72 17.78
C MET A 281 9.70 1.98 18.10
N ILE A 282 9.11 1.20 19.00
CA ILE A 282 7.73 1.40 19.44
C ILE A 282 7.55 2.77 20.10
N ASP A 283 8.47 3.18 20.96
CA ASP A 283 8.46 4.52 21.59
C ASP A 283 8.52 5.66 20.55
N MET A 284 9.27 5.48 19.48
CA MET A 284 9.34 6.43 18.38
C MET A 284 7.99 6.53 17.64
N TYR A 285 7.39 5.41 17.29
CA TYR A 285 6.06 5.39 16.64
C TYR A 285 4.97 5.96 17.54
N GLU A 286 5.00 5.66 18.83
CA GLU A 286 4.02 6.22 19.77
C GLU A 286 4.08 7.75 19.80
N LYS A 287 5.27 8.33 19.88
CA LYS A 287 5.47 9.80 19.80
C LYS A 287 4.93 10.38 18.50
N TRP A 288 5.13 9.70 17.36
CA TRP A 288 4.59 10.18 16.09
C TRP A 288 3.06 10.09 16.03
N THR A 289 2.45 9.05 16.62
CA THR A 289 0.97 8.97 16.69
C THR A 289 0.35 10.03 17.60
N GLU A 290 1.11 10.55 18.57
CA GLU A 290 0.66 11.65 19.42
C GLU A 290 0.79 13.02 18.75
N LYS A 291 1.80 13.18 17.88
CA LYS A 291 2.11 14.45 17.20
C LYS A 291 1.38 14.59 15.87
N TYR A 292 1.25 13.54 15.09
CA TYR A 292 0.66 13.52 13.75
C TYR A 292 -0.58 12.64 13.71
N PRO A 293 -1.51 12.86 12.76
CA PRO A 293 -2.64 11.97 12.55
C PRO A 293 -2.22 10.69 11.82
N LEU A 294 -1.22 9.99 12.34
CA LEU A 294 -0.75 8.71 11.86
C LEU A 294 -1.72 7.63 12.32
N ILE A 295 -2.44 6.99 11.39
CA ILE A 295 -3.51 6.03 11.67
C ILE A 295 -3.22 4.61 11.18
N SER A 296 -2.15 4.41 10.41
CA SER A 296 -1.74 3.10 9.91
C SER A 296 -0.22 3.01 9.84
N LEU A 297 0.33 1.92 10.33
CA LEU A 297 1.75 1.58 10.31
C LEU A 297 1.90 0.16 9.74
N GLU A 298 2.55 0.05 8.59
CA GLU A 298 2.90 -1.20 7.93
C GLU A 298 4.33 -1.57 8.28
N ASP A 299 4.60 -2.84 8.52
CA ASP A 299 5.92 -3.41 8.82
C ASP A 299 6.79 -2.53 9.74
N GLY A 300 6.17 -2.08 10.83
CA GLY A 300 6.82 -1.26 11.85
C GLY A 300 7.99 -1.95 12.55
N LEU A 301 8.04 -3.29 12.50
CA LEU A 301 9.12 -4.13 12.99
C LEU A 301 9.45 -5.22 11.97
N ALA A 302 10.62 -5.85 12.10
CA ALA A 302 11.10 -6.89 11.19
C ALA A 302 10.19 -8.12 11.17
N GLU A 303 10.14 -8.83 10.02
CA GLU A 303 9.29 -10.01 9.78
C GLU A 303 9.57 -11.19 10.73
N ASN A 304 10.75 -11.23 11.36
CA ASN A 304 11.14 -12.25 12.32
C ASN A 304 11.00 -11.81 13.80
N ASP A 305 10.72 -10.54 14.07
CA ASP A 305 10.59 -9.98 15.44
C ASP A 305 9.19 -10.15 16.03
N TRP A 306 8.70 -11.39 16.13
CA TRP A 306 7.34 -11.70 16.60
C TRP A 306 7.03 -11.18 18.00
N GLU A 307 8.00 -11.19 18.92
CA GLU A 307 7.83 -10.66 20.27
C GLU A 307 7.67 -9.13 20.27
N GLY A 308 8.47 -8.44 19.44
CA GLY A 308 8.33 -7.01 19.22
C GLY A 308 6.96 -6.66 18.65
N TRP A 309 6.46 -7.42 17.65
CA TRP A 309 5.14 -7.22 17.07
C TRP A 309 4.00 -7.37 18.11
N GLN A 310 4.09 -8.35 19.02
CA GLN A 310 3.11 -8.48 20.12
C GLN A 310 3.10 -7.24 21.02
N LYS A 311 4.27 -6.72 21.40
CA LYS A 311 4.40 -5.49 22.20
C LYS A 311 3.88 -4.27 21.43
N LEU A 312 4.21 -4.15 20.15
CA LEU A 312 3.70 -3.09 19.28
C LEU A 312 2.17 -3.13 19.22
N ARG A 313 1.58 -4.32 19.05
CA ARG A 313 0.13 -4.50 19.02
C ARG A 313 -0.52 -4.16 20.37
N GLU A 314 0.09 -4.51 21.48
CA GLU A 314 -0.41 -4.18 22.82
C GLU A 314 -0.43 -2.66 23.03
N ARG A 315 0.62 -1.95 22.64
CA ARG A 315 0.75 -0.50 22.86
C ARG A 315 -0.05 0.37 21.91
N LEU A 316 -0.08 0.03 20.64
CA LEU A 316 -0.62 0.90 19.59
C LEU A 316 -1.87 0.36 18.89
N GLY A 317 -2.16 -0.92 18.95
CA GLY A 317 -3.19 -1.53 18.13
C GLY A 317 -4.63 -1.13 18.42
N ASP A 318 -4.92 -0.49 19.55
CA ASP A 318 -6.21 0.15 19.83
C ASP A 318 -6.27 1.61 19.32
N LYS A 319 -5.10 2.20 19.03
CA LYS A 319 -4.93 3.59 18.57
C LYS A 319 -4.84 3.69 17.06
N ILE A 320 -4.09 2.76 16.42
CA ILE A 320 -3.81 2.75 14.97
C ILE A 320 -3.93 1.34 14.39
N GLN A 321 -4.03 1.28 13.07
CA GLN A 321 -3.92 0.05 12.29
C GLN A 321 -2.45 -0.38 12.23
N LEU A 322 -2.19 -1.66 12.48
CA LEU A 322 -0.87 -2.30 12.37
C LEU A 322 -0.96 -3.36 11.29
N VAL A 323 -0.31 -3.12 10.16
CA VAL A 323 -0.39 -3.94 8.94
C VAL A 323 0.86 -4.80 8.84
N GLY A 324 0.71 -6.10 8.69
CA GLY A 324 1.82 -6.99 8.33
C GLY A 324 1.83 -7.25 6.83
N ASP A 325 2.94 -6.90 6.16
CA ASP A 325 3.27 -7.24 4.78
C ASP A 325 4.26 -8.42 4.76
N ASP A 326 5.54 -8.18 4.96
CA ASP A 326 6.57 -9.21 5.00
C ASP A 326 6.33 -10.23 6.13
N LEU A 327 5.69 -9.79 7.22
CA LEU A 327 5.29 -10.64 8.33
C LEU A 327 4.35 -11.79 7.91
N PHE A 328 3.46 -11.55 6.93
CA PHE A 328 2.39 -12.49 6.54
C PHE A 328 2.46 -12.96 5.09
N VAL A 329 3.04 -12.19 4.20
CA VAL A 329 3.20 -12.47 2.75
C VAL A 329 1.93 -13.03 2.10
N THR A 330 0.75 -12.50 2.47
CA THR A 330 -0.56 -12.95 1.99
C THR A 330 -0.82 -14.46 2.20
N ASN A 331 -0.08 -15.12 3.11
CA ASN A 331 -0.12 -16.55 3.34
C ASN A 331 -0.93 -16.90 4.59
N THR A 332 -1.97 -17.69 4.44
CA THR A 332 -2.88 -18.10 5.53
C THR A 332 -2.17 -18.77 6.72
N THR A 333 -1.05 -19.45 6.48
CA THR A 333 -0.23 -20.07 7.55
C THR A 333 0.35 -19.00 8.48
N PHE A 334 0.90 -17.92 7.92
CA PHE A 334 1.51 -16.84 8.70
C PHE A 334 0.45 -15.90 9.27
N ILE A 335 -0.65 -15.64 8.53
CA ILE A 335 -1.80 -14.89 9.04
C ILE A 335 -2.39 -15.58 10.26
N LYS A 336 -2.62 -16.89 10.20
CA LYS A 336 -3.09 -17.69 11.33
C LYS A 336 -2.17 -17.56 12.55
N LYS A 337 -0.86 -17.70 12.35
CA LYS A 337 0.14 -17.50 13.40
C LYS A 337 0.05 -16.09 14.02
N GLY A 338 -0.09 -15.06 13.19
CA GLY A 338 -0.25 -13.67 13.65
C GLY A 338 -1.50 -13.44 14.47
N ILE A 339 -2.62 -14.08 14.08
CA ILE A 339 -3.89 -14.04 14.81
C ILE A 339 -3.72 -14.70 16.18
N GLU A 340 -3.16 -15.91 16.23
CA GLU A 340 -2.92 -16.66 17.47
C GLU A 340 -2.02 -15.90 18.45
N LEU A 341 -0.95 -15.26 17.92
CA LEU A 341 0.00 -14.46 18.71
C LEU A 341 -0.51 -13.05 19.01
N LYS A 342 -1.60 -12.59 18.39
CA LYS A 342 -2.09 -11.20 18.46
C LYS A 342 -0.99 -10.20 18.04
N ALA A 343 -0.29 -10.49 16.96
CA ALA A 343 0.87 -9.72 16.53
C ALA A 343 0.48 -8.41 15.80
N ALA A 344 -0.63 -8.41 15.05
CA ALA A 344 -1.09 -7.28 14.24
C ALA A 344 -2.62 -7.10 14.38
N ASN A 345 -3.21 -6.21 13.57
CA ASN A 345 -4.66 -6.06 13.44
C ASN A 345 -5.11 -5.84 11.99
N ALA A 346 -4.18 -5.94 11.05
CA ALA A 346 -4.43 -5.83 9.62
C ALA A 346 -3.41 -6.65 8.82
N VAL A 347 -3.78 -7.02 7.60
CA VAL A 347 -2.90 -7.71 6.66
C VAL A 347 -2.81 -6.93 5.35
N LEU A 348 -1.60 -6.84 4.78
CA LEU A 348 -1.41 -6.41 3.41
C LEU A 348 -1.64 -7.59 2.47
N ILE A 349 -2.35 -7.35 1.38
CA ILE A 349 -2.72 -8.38 0.41
C ILE A 349 -2.04 -8.07 -0.93
N LYS A 350 -1.11 -8.91 -1.32
CA LYS A 350 -0.40 -8.87 -2.60
C LYS A 350 -0.59 -10.20 -3.32
N LEU A 351 -1.34 -10.22 -4.41
CA LEU A 351 -1.72 -11.46 -5.10
C LEU A 351 -0.53 -12.33 -5.51
N ASN A 352 0.56 -11.70 -5.94
CA ASN A 352 1.75 -12.43 -6.39
C ASN A 352 2.60 -13.02 -5.25
N GLN A 353 2.41 -12.59 -4.00
CA GLN A 353 3.07 -13.21 -2.84
C GLN A 353 2.58 -14.63 -2.56
N ILE A 354 1.36 -14.94 -3.01
CA ILE A 354 0.74 -16.26 -2.81
C ILE A 354 0.52 -17.01 -4.14
N GLY A 355 0.12 -16.33 -5.22
CA GLY A 355 0.18 -16.85 -6.59
C GLY A 355 -1.12 -17.39 -7.19
N THR A 356 -2.28 -17.29 -6.52
CA THR A 356 -3.61 -17.54 -7.09
C THR A 356 -4.66 -16.59 -6.51
N LEU A 357 -5.75 -16.37 -7.25
CA LEU A 357 -6.88 -15.61 -6.75
C LEU A 357 -7.56 -16.32 -5.58
N THR A 358 -7.75 -17.63 -5.65
CA THR A 358 -8.39 -18.42 -4.59
C THR A 358 -7.64 -18.27 -3.27
N GLU A 359 -6.33 -18.53 -3.23
CA GLU A 359 -5.54 -18.36 -1.99
C GLU A 359 -5.54 -16.92 -1.47
N THR A 360 -5.59 -15.93 -2.38
CA THR A 360 -5.71 -14.51 -2.01
C THR A 360 -7.04 -14.23 -1.32
N LEU A 361 -8.14 -14.77 -1.83
CA LEU A 361 -9.47 -14.64 -1.23
C LEU A 361 -9.54 -15.33 0.15
N ASP A 362 -8.95 -16.52 0.28
CA ASP A 362 -8.85 -17.25 1.55
C ASP A 362 -8.08 -16.44 2.61
N ALA A 363 -6.99 -15.76 2.22
CA ALA A 363 -6.23 -14.90 3.12
C ALA A 363 -7.04 -13.68 3.59
N ILE A 364 -7.80 -13.05 2.68
CA ILE A 364 -8.68 -11.92 3.01
C ILE A 364 -9.80 -12.36 3.94
N GLU A 365 -10.43 -13.51 3.67
CA GLU A 365 -11.52 -14.03 4.49
C GLU A 365 -11.04 -14.39 5.89
N MET A 366 -9.92 -15.11 6.02
CA MET A 366 -9.31 -15.44 7.31
C MET A 366 -9.03 -14.17 8.15
N ALA A 367 -8.50 -13.10 7.55
CA ALA A 367 -8.27 -11.84 8.24
C ALA A 367 -9.58 -11.22 8.74
N LYS A 368 -10.63 -11.18 7.90
CA LYS A 368 -11.94 -10.63 8.26
C LYS A 368 -12.63 -11.42 9.36
N GLU A 369 -12.59 -12.75 9.31
CA GLU A 369 -13.14 -13.63 10.36
C GLU A 369 -12.47 -13.38 11.72
N ALA A 370 -11.17 -13.06 11.72
CA ALA A 370 -10.44 -12.66 12.92
C ALA A 370 -10.73 -11.22 13.37
N GLY A 371 -11.58 -10.47 12.65
CA GLY A 371 -11.87 -9.07 12.91
C GLY A 371 -10.76 -8.13 12.48
N TRP A 372 -9.83 -8.58 11.64
CA TRP A 372 -8.78 -7.76 11.06
C TRP A 372 -9.25 -7.03 9.79
N THR A 373 -8.58 -5.93 9.46
CA THR A 373 -8.73 -5.28 8.16
C THR A 373 -7.76 -5.87 7.14
N ALA A 374 -8.12 -5.76 5.86
CA ALA A 374 -7.24 -6.14 4.75
C ALA A 374 -6.99 -4.90 3.87
N VAL A 375 -5.75 -4.67 3.49
CA VAL A 375 -5.32 -3.61 2.58
C VAL A 375 -4.88 -4.26 1.28
N VAL A 376 -5.62 -4.08 0.19
CA VAL A 376 -5.21 -4.61 -1.12
C VAL A 376 -4.10 -3.74 -1.69
N SER A 377 -2.99 -4.35 -2.12
CA SER A 377 -1.77 -3.63 -2.44
C SER A 377 -1.23 -3.96 -3.83
N HIS A 378 -0.58 -2.97 -4.43
CA HIS A 378 0.29 -3.07 -5.58
C HIS A 378 1.65 -3.68 -5.22
N ARG A 379 2.55 -3.74 -6.21
CA ARG A 379 3.99 -3.99 -6.03
C ARG A 379 4.81 -2.83 -6.62
N SER A 380 6.14 -2.83 -6.34
CA SER A 380 7.04 -1.81 -6.89
C SER A 380 7.12 -1.86 -8.42
N GLY A 381 7.14 -3.06 -9.00
CA GLY A 381 6.99 -3.29 -10.44
C GLY A 381 5.55 -3.59 -10.80
N GLU A 382 4.87 -2.62 -11.38
CA GLU A 382 3.47 -2.70 -11.80
C GLU A 382 3.33 -2.66 -13.33
N SER A 383 2.11 -2.77 -13.80
CA SER A 383 1.71 -2.63 -15.20
C SER A 383 0.43 -1.79 -15.31
N GLU A 384 -0.14 -1.69 -16.50
CA GLU A 384 -1.47 -1.12 -16.71
C GLU A 384 -2.62 -1.98 -16.17
N ASP A 385 -2.37 -3.22 -15.73
CA ASP A 385 -3.40 -4.10 -15.15
C ASP A 385 -4.06 -3.47 -13.92
N THR A 386 -5.39 -3.55 -13.85
CA THR A 386 -6.21 -2.91 -12.81
C THR A 386 -6.89 -3.90 -11.89
N THR A 387 -6.53 -5.17 -11.91
CA THR A 387 -7.18 -6.24 -11.13
C THR A 387 -7.34 -5.91 -9.66
N ILE A 388 -6.32 -5.27 -9.03
CA ILE A 388 -6.39 -4.91 -7.62
C ILE A 388 -7.47 -3.86 -7.30
N ALA A 389 -7.83 -3.01 -8.25
CA ALA A 389 -8.92 -2.05 -8.10
C ALA A 389 -10.29 -2.76 -8.11
N ASP A 390 -10.47 -3.74 -8.99
CA ASP A 390 -11.67 -4.57 -9.02
C ASP A 390 -11.73 -5.49 -7.78
N LEU A 391 -10.62 -6.11 -7.40
CA LEU A 391 -10.54 -6.99 -6.23
C LEU A 391 -10.94 -6.27 -4.93
N VAL A 392 -10.38 -5.08 -4.68
CA VAL A 392 -10.63 -4.36 -3.41
C VAL A 392 -12.10 -4.01 -3.24
N VAL A 393 -12.80 -3.66 -4.34
CA VAL A 393 -14.25 -3.38 -4.33
C VAL A 393 -15.02 -4.69 -4.25
N GLY A 394 -14.65 -5.71 -5.01
CA GLY A 394 -15.28 -7.03 -4.99
C GLY A 394 -15.37 -7.59 -3.58
N VAL A 395 -14.25 -7.61 -2.87
CA VAL A 395 -14.20 -8.15 -1.49
C VAL A 395 -14.61 -7.14 -0.42
N ASN A 396 -14.98 -5.90 -0.76
CA ASN A 396 -15.31 -4.82 0.19
C ASN A 396 -14.20 -4.64 1.26
N ALA A 397 -12.92 -4.71 0.87
CA ALA A 397 -11.82 -4.59 1.81
C ALA A 397 -11.73 -3.19 2.45
N GLY A 398 -12.17 -2.16 1.71
CA GLY A 398 -12.28 -0.79 2.21
C GLY A 398 -10.98 0.00 2.22
N GLN A 399 -9.83 -0.60 1.86
CA GLN A 399 -8.53 0.08 1.80
C GLN A 399 -7.70 -0.45 0.63
N ILE A 400 -6.95 0.44 -0.04
CA ILE A 400 -6.03 0.10 -1.13
C ILE A 400 -4.72 0.89 -0.99
N LYS A 401 -3.59 0.20 -1.19
CA LYS A 401 -2.25 0.80 -1.31
C LYS A 401 -1.80 0.59 -2.75
N THR A 402 -1.79 1.66 -3.57
CA THR A 402 -1.48 1.53 -5.00
C THR A 402 -0.60 2.65 -5.55
N GLY A 403 0.32 3.13 -4.71
CA GLY A 403 1.29 4.14 -5.07
C GLY A 403 0.76 5.57 -5.01
N SER A 404 1.45 6.48 -5.67
CA SER A 404 1.20 7.91 -5.60
C SER A 404 0.27 8.41 -6.72
N MET A 405 0.17 9.75 -6.81
CA MET A 405 -0.64 10.47 -7.80
C MET A 405 0.15 10.80 -9.07
N SER A 406 1.12 9.96 -9.42
CA SER A 406 1.89 10.04 -10.67
C SER A 406 2.28 8.63 -11.15
N ARG A 407 2.72 8.50 -12.39
CA ARG A 407 3.00 7.26 -13.16
C ARG A 407 1.72 6.50 -13.50
N THR A 408 1.56 6.19 -14.80
CA THR A 408 0.33 5.60 -15.34
C THR A 408 0.00 4.24 -14.73
N ASP A 409 1.02 3.44 -14.40
CA ASP A 409 0.89 2.15 -13.73
C ASP A 409 0.19 2.24 -12.35
N ARG A 410 0.26 3.40 -11.68
CA ARG A 410 -0.45 3.71 -10.43
C ARG A 410 -1.81 4.34 -10.72
N ILE A 411 -1.83 5.36 -11.57
CA ILE A 411 -3.04 6.11 -11.92
C ILE A 411 -4.10 5.23 -12.58
N ALA A 412 -3.71 4.19 -13.31
CA ALA A 412 -4.64 3.23 -13.92
C ALA A 412 -5.61 2.63 -12.88
N LYS A 413 -5.12 2.29 -11.67
CA LYS A 413 -5.93 1.72 -10.59
C LYS A 413 -6.91 2.76 -10.02
N TYR A 414 -6.46 4.01 -9.82
CA TYR A 414 -7.35 5.10 -9.40
C TYR A 414 -8.42 5.41 -10.43
N ASN A 415 -8.05 5.43 -11.71
CA ASN A 415 -9.00 5.62 -12.81
C ASN A 415 -10.05 4.50 -12.86
N GLN A 416 -9.62 3.25 -12.61
CA GLN A 416 -10.55 2.12 -12.53
C GLN A 416 -11.51 2.23 -11.35
N LEU A 417 -11.03 2.63 -10.18
CA LEU A 417 -11.89 2.87 -9.01
C LEU A 417 -12.93 3.96 -9.27
N MET A 418 -12.57 5.04 -10.00
CA MET A 418 -13.52 6.09 -10.39
C MET A 418 -14.58 5.57 -11.36
N ARG A 419 -14.22 4.72 -12.34
CA ARG A 419 -15.19 4.06 -13.23
C ARG A 419 -16.15 3.15 -12.45
N ILE A 420 -15.62 2.35 -11.52
CA ILE A 420 -16.44 1.50 -10.65
C ILE A 420 -17.42 2.33 -9.81
N GLU A 421 -17.00 3.49 -9.30
CA GLU A 421 -17.90 4.40 -8.56
C GLU A 421 -19.03 4.92 -9.45
N GLU A 422 -18.74 5.28 -10.70
CA GLU A 422 -19.76 5.70 -11.67
C GLU A 422 -20.74 4.56 -11.99
N GLU A 423 -20.27 3.34 -12.20
CA GLU A 423 -21.12 2.16 -12.43
C GLU A 423 -22.03 1.84 -11.23
N LEU A 424 -21.51 1.95 -10.01
CA LEU A 424 -22.27 1.74 -8.78
C LEU A 424 -23.29 2.85 -8.54
N GLY A 425 -23.00 4.08 -8.99
CA GLY A 425 -23.88 5.22 -8.80
C GLY A 425 -24.25 5.45 -7.34
N PRO A 426 -25.55 5.59 -7.01
CA PRO A 426 -26.00 5.97 -5.66
C PRO A 426 -25.77 4.89 -4.58
N VAL A 427 -25.40 3.66 -4.96
CA VAL A 427 -25.14 2.57 -3.99
C VAL A 427 -23.66 2.49 -3.60
N ALA A 428 -22.79 3.24 -4.30
CA ALA A 428 -21.37 3.34 -3.94
C ALA A 428 -21.19 3.82 -2.51
N GLN A 429 -20.28 3.20 -1.78
CA GLN A 429 -19.98 3.54 -0.39
C GLN A 429 -18.51 3.86 -0.21
N TYR A 430 -18.20 5.09 0.19
CA TYR A 430 -16.88 5.47 0.67
C TYR A 430 -16.92 5.63 2.18
N ARG A 431 -16.20 4.77 2.92
CA ARG A 431 -16.36 4.66 4.38
C ARG A 431 -15.48 5.63 5.18
N GLY A 432 -14.46 6.24 4.58
CA GLY A 432 -13.51 7.09 5.30
C GLY A 432 -12.93 6.37 6.52
N LYS A 433 -12.89 7.03 7.68
CA LYS A 433 -12.39 6.42 8.93
C LYS A 433 -13.11 5.14 9.36
N LYS A 434 -14.35 4.93 8.94
CA LYS A 434 -15.09 3.69 9.25
C LYS A 434 -14.55 2.46 8.54
N ALA A 435 -13.62 2.62 7.59
CA ALA A 435 -12.88 1.50 7.01
C ALA A 435 -11.93 0.83 8.02
N PHE A 436 -11.58 1.53 9.09
CA PHE A 436 -10.73 1.05 10.19
C PHE A 436 -11.58 0.53 11.36
N TYR A 437 -12.54 -0.33 11.07
CA TYR A 437 -13.59 -0.78 11.99
C TYR A 437 -13.08 -1.49 13.24
N ASN A 438 -11.88 -2.02 13.22
CA ASN A 438 -11.23 -2.74 14.32
C ASN A 438 -10.29 -1.88 15.18
N VAL A 439 -10.09 -0.62 14.82
CA VAL A 439 -9.28 0.33 15.60
C VAL A 439 -10.22 1.19 16.45
N LYS A 440 -10.21 0.99 17.77
CA LYS A 440 -11.16 1.64 18.70
C LYS A 440 -11.16 3.16 18.60
N ALA A 441 -9.99 3.77 18.43
CA ALA A 441 -9.85 5.23 18.33
C ALA A 441 -10.44 5.82 17.03
N LEU A 442 -10.61 5.00 15.98
CA LEU A 442 -11.06 5.45 14.66
C LEU A 442 -12.50 5.02 14.34
N SER A 443 -12.96 3.90 14.92
CA SER A 443 -14.28 3.30 14.65
C SER A 443 -15.43 3.99 15.38
N GLN A 444 -15.16 4.68 16.47
CA GLN A 444 -16.15 5.47 17.19
C GLN A 444 -16.18 6.88 16.63
N ASP A 445 -17.37 7.51 16.54
CA ASP A 445 -17.51 8.95 16.42
C ASP A 445 -16.97 9.57 17.74
N ALA A 446 -15.65 9.65 17.87
CA ALA A 446 -15.03 10.28 19.03
C ALA A 446 -15.50 11.73 19.05
N PRO A 447 -16.13 12.22 20.14
CA PRO A 447 -16.36 13.64 20.29
C PRO A 447 -15.00 14.33 20.14
N ALA A 448 -14.93 15.33 19.26
CA ALA A 448 -13.70 16.06 18.96
C ALA A 448 -12.99 16.34 20.29
N ALA A 449 -11.77 15.82 20.44
CA ALA A 449 -10.99 16.00 21.66
C ALA A 449 -10.98 17.50 21.97
N ALA A 450 -11.54 17.85 23.11
CA ALA A 450 -11.66 19.25 23.56
C ALA A 450 -10.25 19.82 23.57
N LYS A 451 -9.97 20.75 22.65
CA LYS A 451 -8.71 21.47 22.60
C LYS A 451 -8.48 22.05 24.01
N LYS A 452 -7.43 21.60 24.70
CA LYS A 452 -6.96 22.26 25.92
C LYS A 452 -6.83 23.74 25.59
N PRO A 453 -7.45 24.67 26.36
CA PRO A 453 -7.35 26.09 26.07
C PRO A 453 -5.88 26.49 26.11
N ALA A 454 -5.42 27.09 25.01
CA ALA A 454 -4.07 27.65 24.91
C ALA A 454 -3.87 28.59 26.11
N ALA A 455 -2.83 28.36 26.91
CA ALA A 455 -2.48 29.21 28.02
C ALA A 455 -2.35 30.67 27.54
N LYS A 456 -3.22 31.55 28.03
CA LYS A 456 -3.15 32.99 27.76
C LYS A 456 -1.78 33.48 28.20
N LYS A 457 -0.92 33.84 27.24
CA LYS A 457 0.29 34.61 27.51
C LYS A 457 -0.12 35.92 28.20
N ALA A 458 0.29 36.08 29.44
CA ALA A 458 0.08 37.32 30.20
C ALA A 458 0.68 38.50 29.44
N ALA A 459 -0.17 39.46 29.11
CA ALA A 459 0.25 40.68 28.46
C ALA A 459 1.17 41.48 29.41
N ALA A 460 2.42 41.65 29.04
CA ALA A 460 3.36 42.51 29.74
C ALA A 460 2.88 43.94 29.65
N LYS A 461 2.58 44.56 30.79
CA LYS A 461 2.26 46.00 30.92
C LYS A 461 3.45 46.84 30.47
N LYS A 462 3.27 47.68 29.44
CA LYS A 462 4.21 48.75 29.09
C LYS A 462 4.24 49.79 30.19
N PRO A 463 5.41 50.34 30.58
CA PRO A 463 5.49 51.47 31.52
C PRO A 463 4.99 52.77 30.89
N ALA A 464 4.26 53.52 31.67
CA ALA A 464 3.72 54.84 31.29
C ALA A 464 4.83 55.87 31.06
N ALA A 465 4.81 56.51 29.90
CA ALA A 465 5.69 57.62 29.58
C ALA A 465 5.25 58.89 30.32
N LYS A 466 6.15 59.48 31.09
CA LYS A 466 6.00 60.83 31.75
C LYS A 466 5.89 61.88 30.70
N LYS A 467 4.81 62.66 30.75
CA LYS A 467 4.68 63.94 30.04
C LYS A 467 5.58 64.99 30.74
N THR A 468 6.56 65.53 30.03
CA THR A 468 7.23 66.77 30.39
C THR A 468 6.65 67.91 29.55
N ALA A 469 6.11 68.83 30.23
CA ALA A 469 5.68 70.19 29.68
C ALA A 469 6.91 71.04 29.46
N GLY A 470 7.01 71.64 28.29
CA GLY A 470 8.08 72.58 27.93
C GLY A 470 7.65 73.66 26.98
N LYS A 471 7.32 74.77 27.51
CA LYS A 471 7.17 76.16 27.10
C LYS A 471 7.47 76.57 25.65
N LYS A 472 6.53 77.40 25.14
CA LYS A 472 6.65 78.31 24.00
C LYS A 472 7.85 79.26 24.16
N LYS A 473 8.52 79.61 23.05
CA LYS A 473 8.85 81.01 22.68
C LYS A 473 9.03 81.13 21.16
N ALA A 474 8.51 82.23 20.69
CA ALA A 474 8.46 82.73 19.33
C ALA A 474 9.82 83.23 18.80
N LYS A 475 10.07 83.06 17.52
CA LYS A 475 10.27 84.14 16.51
C LYS A 475 10.18 83.46 15.15
#